data_a5d4bbf2f95bfa3ef5e5fcc8e2c61e69
#
_entry.id   a5d4bbf2f95bfa3ef5e5fcc8e2c61e69
#
_cell.length_a   1.000
_cell.length_b   1.000
_cell.length_c   1.000
_cell.angle_alpha   90.00
_cell.angle_beta   90.00
_cell.angle_gamma   90.00
#
_symmetry.space_group_name_H-M   'P 1'
#
loop_
_entity.id
_entity.type
_entity.pdbx_description
1 polymer ?
#
loop_
_entity_poly.entity_id
_entity_poly.type
_entity_poly.pdbx_seq_one_letter_code
_entity_poly.pdbx_strand_id
1 'polypeptide(L)'
;MQAKAYESFKVSIYVRAYEVDKMKDIHWLDSTWNVISQQLEVDKIYLETHRDLLVVEDATLEQAKKFFHDRGIETAGGITYTINEANSFETFCYSNPEHRKMVQKIAEHTAKHFDEFILDDFFFTSCKSDIEIKAKGMQSWTDYRLKLMTEAGRDLVLKPAKKVNPQVKVIIKYPNWYDHFQGLGFNLEEGPQLFDGVWTGTETRDPAGNQHLQNYLSYNIIRYFDNLRPGYNGGGWVDVGGLNMGMDRYAEQLHLTMLAKAPEIILFAYHQLLDVKLS
;
A
#
# COMPACT_ATOMS: atom_id res chain seq x y z
N MET A 1 22.71 -5.42 -23.06
CA MET A 1 22.02 -5.16 -21.78
C MET A 1 22.40 -3.75 -21.38
N GLN A 2 21.42 -2.88 -21.24
CA GLN A 2 21.64 -1.57 -20.63
C GLN A 2 21.96 -1.80 -19.15
N ALA A 3 22.98 -1.14 -18.62
CA ALA A 3 23.26 -1.22 -17.20
C ALA A 3 22.06 -0.69 -16.42
N LYS A 4 21.59 -1.39 -15.37
CA LYS A 4 20.54 -0.87 -14.51
C LYS A 4 21.02 0.38 -13.79
N ALA A 5 20.18 1.41 -13.73
CA ALA A 5 20.51 2.64 -13.01
C ALA A 5 20.70 2.39 -11.50
N TYR A 6 19.99 1.40 -10.95
CA TYR A 6 20.03 1.06 -9.53
C TYR A 6 20.42 -0.42 -9.34
N GLU A 7 21.60 -0.66 -8.77
CA GLU A 7 22.12 -2.02 -8.60
C GLU A 7 21.71 -2.66 -7.27
N SER A 8 21.44 -1.85 -6.24
CA SER A 8 21.29 -2.32 -4.86
C SER A 8 19.84 -2.35 -4.37
N PHE A 9 18.89 -1.79 -5.13
CA PHE A 9 17.48 -1.74 -4.78
C PHE A 9 16.63 -1.60 -6.06
N LYS A 10 15.34 -1.90 -5.94
CA LYS A 10 14.34 -1.64 -7.00
C LYS A 10 13.62 -0.33 -6.74
N VAL A 11 13.22 0.34 -7.81
CA VAL A 11 12.33 1.50 -7.77
C VAL A 11 10.96 1.11 -8.30
N SER A 12 9.94 1.40 -7.52
CA SER A 12 8.55 1.13 -7.89
C SER A 12 7.69 2.37 -7.72
N ILE A 13 6.60 2.42 -8.46
CA ILE A 13 5.59 3.49 -8.34
C ILE A 13 4.25 2.86 -7.99
N TYR A 14 3.56 3.45 -7.03
CA TYR A 14 2.17 3.11 -6.72
C TYR A 14 1.22 4.02 -7.50
N VAL A 15 0.22 3.41 -8.14
CA VAL A 15 -0.82 4.10 -8.91
C VAL A 15 -2.16 3.87 -8.23
N ARG A 16 -2.79 4.94 -7.74
CA ARG A 16 -4.09 4.83 -7.08
C ARG A 16 -5.17 4.40 -8.08
N ALA A 17 -6.23 3.78 -7.59
CA ALA A 17 -7.34 3.32 -8.43
C ALA A 17 -7.91 4.40 -9.36
N TYR A 18 -7.90 5.64 -8.92
CA TYR A 18 -8.34 6.80 -9.74
C TYR A 18 -7.48 7.02 -10.99
N GLU A 19 -6.17 6.87 -10.86
CA GLU A 19 -5.24 7.00 -11.99
C GLU A 19 -5.22 5.72 -12.82
N VAL A 20 -5.36 4.54 -12.19
CA VAL A 20 -5.50 3.27 -12.93
C VAL A 20 -6.75 3.29 -13.81
N ASP A 21 -7.89 3.79 -13.30
CA ASP A 21 -9.11 3.91 -14.11
C ASP A 21 -8.95 4.82 -15.33
N LYS A 22 -8.09 5.86 -15.24
CA LYS A 22 -7.75 6.71 -16.39
C LYS A 22 -6.91 6.00 -17.46
N MET A 23 -6.23 4.90 -17.10
CA MET A 23 -5.38 4.14 -18.03
C MET A 23 -6.17 3.41 -19.12
N LYS A 24 -7.51 3.38 -19.04
CA LYS A 24 -8.37 3.00 -20.18
C LYS A 24 -8.17 3.90 -21.39
N ASP A 25 -7.76 5.15 -21.21
CA ASP A 25 -7.27 6.03 -22.28
C ASP A 25 -5.77 5.79 -22.47
N ILE A 26 -5.44 5.06 -23.54
CA ILE A 26 -4.04 4.71 -23.87
C ILE A 26 -3.19 5.95 -24.19
N HIS A 27 -3.79 7.02 -24.71
CA HIS A 27 -3.08 8.26 -25.04
C HIS A 27 -2.71 9.01 -23.74
N TRP A 28 -3.61 9.02 -22.76
CA TRP A 28 -3.32 9.55 -21.44
C TRP A 28 -2.20 8.76 -20.77
N LEU A 29 -2.27 7.43 -20.79
CA LEU A 29 -1.26 6.56 -20.20
C LEU A 29 0.12 6.78 -20.86
N ASP A 30 0.18 6.77 -22.18
CA ASP A 30 1.44 6.95 -22.90
C ASP A 30 2.06 8.34 -22.65
N SER A 31 1.24 9.39 -22.70
CA SER A 31 1.72 10.77 -22.48
C SER A 31 2.24 10.98 -21.06
N THR A 32 1.54 10.48 -20.05
CA THR A 32 1.96 10.62 -18.64
C THR A 32 3.16 9.74 -18.31
N TRP A 33 3.21 8.52 -18.85
CA TRP A 33 4.36 7.64 -18.69
C TRP A 33 5.63 8.24 -19.32
N ASN A 34 5.52 8.89 -20.47
CA ASN A 34 6.65 9.56 -21.10
C ASN A 34 7.29 10.63 -20.19
N VAL A 35 6.50 11.35 -19.40
CA VAL A 35 7.03 12.33 -18.43
C VAL A 35 7.87 11.64 -17.36
N ILE A 36 7.37 10.55 -16.82
CA ILE A 36 8.04 9.81 -15.72
C ILE A 36 9.30 9.10 -16.22
N SER A 37 9.18 8.36 -17.33
CA SER A 37 10.26 7.51 -17.84
C SER A 37 11.46 8.28 -18.37
N GLN A 38 11.32 9.57 -18.68
CA GLN A 38 12.44 10.44 -19.03
C GLN A 38 13.30 10.83 -17.83
N GLN A 39 12.78 10.70 -16.60
CA GLN A 39 13.43 11.17 -15.39
C GLN A 39 13.79 10.03 -14.42
N LEU A 40 13.11 8.89 -14.54
CA LEU A 40 13.18 7.81 -13.58
C LEU A 40 13.19 6.45 -14.28
N GLU A 41 14.14 5.60 -13.95
CA GLU A 41 14.10 4.18 -14.30
C GLU A 41 13.26 3.43 -13.27
N VAL A 42 12.23 2.72 -13.73
CA VAL A 42 11.24 2.06 -12.88
C VAL A 42 11.26 0.56 -13.12
N ASP A 43 11.43 -0.23 -12.07
CA ASP A 43 11.44 -1.69 -12.14
C ASP A 43 10.03 -2.29 -12.06
N LYS A 44 9.12 -1.66 -11.29
CA LYS A 44 7.77 -2.21 -11.01
C LYS A 44 6.72 -1.12 -10.87
N ILE A 45 5.49 -1.44 -11.27
CA ILE A 45 4.30 -0.61 -11.06
C ILE A 45 3.29 -1.41 -10.22
N TYR A 46 2.81 -0.81 -9.13
CA TYR A 46 1.67 -1.29 -8.38
C TYR A 46 0.40 -0.62 -8.89
N LEU A 47 -0.50 -1.40 -9.46
CA LEU A 47 -1.78 -0.96 -10.00
C LEU A 47 -2.87 -1.22 -8.96
N GLU A 48 -3.37 -0.17 -8.35
CA GLU A 48 -4.42 -0.30 -7.34
C GLU A 48 -5.76 -0.66 -8.00
N THR A 49 -6.40 -1.69 -7.48
CA THR A 49 -7.64 -2.22 -8.02
C THR A 49 -8.88 -1.68 -7.34
N HIS A 50 -8.73 -1.16 -6.12
CA HIS A 50 -9.83 -0.64 -5.32
C HIS A 50 -9.40 0.51 -4.41
N ARG A 51 -10.23 1.57 -4.41
CA ARG A 51 -10.18 2.71 -3.48
C ARG A 51 -11.54 3.41 -3.49
N ASP A 52 -12.09 3.79 -2.32
CA ASP A 52 -13.34 4.54 -2.18
C ASP A 52 -14.52 3.94 -2.97
N LEU A 53 -14.69 2.63 -2.87
CA LEU A 53 -15.70 1.84 -3.59
C LEU A 53 -15.52 1.82 -5.12
N LEU A 54 -14.52 2.52 -5.68
CA LEU A 54 -14.12 2.34 -7.06
C LEU A 54 -13.39 0.99 -7.19
N VAL A 55 -13.91 0.12 -8.02
CA VAL A 55 -13.25 -1.12 -8.46
C VAL A 55 -12.87 -0.94 -9.92
N VAL A 56 -11.59 -1.01 -10.23
CA VAL A 56 -11.10 -0.84 -11.59
C VAL A 56 -11.51 -2.05 -12.44
N GLU A 57 -11.99 -1.79 -13.64
CA GLU A 57 -12.47 -2.81 -14.57
C GLU A 57 -11.37 -3.73 -15.07
N ASP A 58 -11.68 -5.01 -15.28
CA ASP A 58 -10.78 -6.04 -15.81
C ASP A 58 -10.04 -5.58 -17.08
N ALA A 59 -10.77 -4.99 -18.03
CA ALA A 59 -10.20 -4.54 -19.30
C ALA A 59 -9.14 -3.45 -19.12
N THR A 60 -9.36 -2.52 -18.20
CA THR A 60 -8.41 -1.44 -17.89
C THR A 60 -7.15 -2.01 -17.22
N LEU A 61 -7.30 -2.95 -16.29
CA LEU A 61 -6.17 -3.62 -15.63
C LEU A 61 -5.31 -4.38 -16.65
N GLU A 62 -5.93 -5.16 -17.54
CA GLU A 62 -5.18 -5.92 -18.55
C GLU A 62 -4.48 -4.99 -19.57
N GLN A 63 -5.11 -3.88 -19.96
CA GLN A 63 -4.48 -2.87 -20.81
C GLN A 63 -3.26 -2.25 -20.14
N ALA A 64 -3.38 -1.83 -18.88
CA ALA A 64 -2.28 -1.24 -18.12
C ALA A 64 -1.13 -2.24 -17.92
N LYS A 65 -1.44 -3.48 -17.51
CA LYS A 65 -0.44 -4.56 -17.38
C LYS A 65 0.32 -4.77 -18.67
N LYS A 66 -0.40 -4.91 -19.79
CA LYS A 66 0.23 -5.09 -21.10
C LYS A 66 1.14 -3.91 -21.46
N PHE A 67 0.68 -2.67 -21.24
CA PHE A 67 1.45 -1.47 -21.52
C PHE A 67 2.81 -1.47 -20.80
N PHE A 68 2.84 -1.82 -19.53
CA PHE A 68 4.06 -1.85 -18.72
C PHE A 68 4.93 -3.08 -19.03
N HIS A 69 4.34 -4.26 -19.22
CA HIS A 69 5.08 -5.46 -19.61
C HIS A 69 5.78 -5.30 -20.95
N ASP A 70 5.14 -4.68 -21.95
CA ASP A 70 5.75 -4.40 -23.26
C ASP A 70 6.99 -3.48 -23.14
N ARG A 71 7.15 -2.80 -22.00
CA ARG A 71 8.29 -1.93 -21.66
C ARG A 71 9.29 -2.58 -20.67
N GLY A 72 9.09 -3.87 -20.36
CA GLY A 72 9.95 -4.62 -19.46
C GLY A 72 9.76 -4.28 -17.98
N ILE A 73 8.64 -3.67 -17.60
CA ILE A 73 8.32 -3.27 -16.24
C ILE A 73 7.42 -4.32 -15.60
N GLU A 74 7.78 -4.77 -14.40
CA GLU A 74 6.96 -5.68 -13.60
C GLU A 74 5.66 -4.98 -13.15
N THR A 75 4.58 -5.73 -12.99
CA THR A 75 3.33 -5.20 -12.43
C THR A 75 2.87 -6.03 -11.25
N ALA A 76 2.34 -5.35 -10.25
CA ALA A 76 1.69 -5.94 -9.09
C ALA A 76 0.37 -5.21 -8.79
N GLY A 77 -0.50 -5.81 -7.98
CA GLY A 77 -1.74 -5.19 -7.56
C GLY A 77 -1.60 -4.36 -6.29
N GLY A 78 -2.57 -3.48 -6.07
CA GLY A 78 -2.73 -2.77 -4.81
C GLY A 78 -4.19 -2.75 -4.38
N ILE A 79 -4.44 -2.68 -3.08
CA ILE A 79 -5.76 -2.52 -2.50
C ILE A 79 -5.71 -1.49 -1.39
N THR A 80 -6.58 -0.49 -1.46
CA THR A 80 -6.88 0.41 -0.35
C THR A 80 -8.32 0.15 0.10
N TYR A 81 -8.48 -0.35 1.32
CA TYR A 81 -9.79 -0.69 1.87
C TYR A 81 -10.51 0.51 2.49
N THR A 82 -10.60 1.61 1.75
CA THR A 82 -11.43 2.77 2.11
C THR A 82 -12.81 2.70 1.47
N ILE A 83 -13.81 3.27 2.15
CA ILE A 83 -15.15 3.54 1.63
C ILE A 83 -15.24 4.99 1.16
N ASN A 84 -14.60 5.89 1.92
CA ASN A 84 -14.58 7.32 1.62
C ASN A 84 -13.38 8.01 2.30
N GLU A 85 -12.34 8.33 1.53
CA GLU A 85 -11.17 9.07 2.03
C GLU A 85 -11.53 10.46 2.53
N ALA A 86 -12.48 11.14 1.88
CA ALA A 86 -12.89 12.48 2.27
C ALA A 86 -13.59 12.51 3.63
N ASN A 87 -14.13 11.36 4.09
CA ASN A 87 -14.72 11.19 5.42
C ASN A 87 -13.70 10.63 6.41
N SER A 88 -12.59 11.34 6.64
CA SER A 88 -11.53 10.92 7.58
C SER A 88 -11.02 9.50 7.34
N PHE A 89 -10.87 9.10 6.08
CA PHE A 89 -10.46 7.78 5.64
C PHE A 89 -11.37 6.66 6.18
N GLU A 90 -12.67 6.80 6.01
CA GLU A 90 -13.62 5.78 6.42
C GLU A 90 -13.28 4.42 5.79
N THR A 91 -13.04 3.42 6.63
CA THR A 91 -12.71 2.06 6.23
C THR A 91 -13.90 1.12 6.39
N PHE A 92 -13.80 -0.10 5.85
CA PHE A 92 -14.81 -1.12 6.04
C PHE A 92 -14.98 -1.50 7.51
N CYS A 93 -16.22 -1.78 7.90
CA CYS A 93 -16.54 -2.39 9.19
C CYS A 93 -16.45 -3.91 9.07
N TYR A 94 -15.39 -4.49 9.61
CA TYR A 94 -15.09 -5.92 9.46
C TYR A 94 -16.02 -6.84 10.27
N SER A 95 -16.91 -6.29 11.08
CA SER A 95 -17.99 -7.04 11.75
C SER A 95 -19.33 -6.96 10.99
N ASN A 96 -19.44 -6.10 9.96
CA ASN A 96 -20.62 -5.99 9.12
C ASN A 96 -20.58 -7.07 8.02
N PRO A 97 -21.59 -7.96 7.92
CA PRO A 97 -21.59 -9.04 6.93
C PRO A 97 -21.47 -8.58 5.47
N GLU A 98 -22.08 -7.43 5.11
CA GLU A 98 -22.01 -6.93 3.74
C GLU A 98 -20.62 -6.36 3.43
N HIS A 99 -20.01 -5.62 4.37
CA HIS A 99 -18.64 -5.14 4.23
C HIS A 99 -17.66 -6.31 4.13
N ARG A 100 -17.83 -7.37 4.91
CA ARG A 100 -17.00 -8.59 4.83
C ARG A 100 -17.05 -9.22 3.44
N LYS A 101 -18.23 -9.31 2.82
CA LYS A 101 -18.38 -9.80 1.45
C LYS A 101 -17.67 -8.90 0.43
N MET A 102 -17.74 -7.58 0.62
CA MET A 102 -17.07 -6.63 -0.27
C MET A 102 -15.54 -6.77 -0.17
N VAL A 103 -14.99 -6.81 1.05
CA VAL A 103 -13.55 -7.03 1.29
C VAL A 103 -13.07 -8.30 0.60
N GLN A 104 -13.83 -9.40 0.73
CA GLN A 104 -13.50 -10.66 0.07
C GLN A 104 -13.49 -10.55 -1.46
N LYS A 105 -14.55 -9.96 -2.05
CA LYS A 105 -14.66 -9.78 -3.51
C LYS A 105 -13.51 -8.92 -4.08
N ILE A 106 -13.10 -7.89 -3.36
CA ILE A 106 -11.98 -7.04 -3.76
C ILE A 106 -10.68 -7.84 -3.78
N ALA A 107 -10.42 -8.65 -2.75
CA ALA A 107 -9.25 -9.53 -2.71
C ALA A 107 -9.26 -10.58 -3.84
N GLU A 108 -10.42 -11.21 -4.10
CA GLU A 108 -10.61 -12.16 -5.20
C GLU A 108 -10.37 -11.51 -6.57
N HIS A 109 -10.92 -10.31 -6.78
CA HIS A 109 -10.73 -9.52 -8.00
C HIS A 109 -9.25 -9.22 -8.23
N THR A 110 -8.54 -8.72 -7.22
CA THR A 110 -7.11 -8.39 -7.35
C THR A 110 -6.27 -9.65 -7.63
N ALA A 111 -6.52 -10.74 -6.91
CA ALA A 111 -5.81 -12.00 -7.10
C ALA A 111 -6.03 -12.65 -8.47
N LYS A 112 -7.14 -12.34 -9.15
CA LYS A 112 -7.41 -12.77 -10.53
C LYS A 112 -6.43 -12.16 -11.53
N HIS A 113 -5.98 -10.94 -11.27
CA HIS A 113 -5.17 -10.16 -12.20
C HIS A 113 -3.68 -10.16 -11.89
N PHE A 114 -3.29 -10.41 -10.62
CA PHE A 114 -1.91 -10.25 -10.17
C PHE A 114 -1.42 -11.43 -9.35
N ASP A 115 -0.14 -11.79 -9.55
CA ASP A 115 0.56 -12.80 -8.75
C ASP A 115 1.14 -12.23 -7.44
N GLU A 116 1.11 -10.92 -7.29
CA GLU A 116 1.49 -10.21 -6.07
C GLU A 116 0.60 -8.97 -5.91
N PHE A 117 0.14 -8.71 -4.69
CA PHE A 117 -0.50 -7.44 -4.38
C PHE A 117 -0.23 -6.99 -2.95
N ILE A 118 -0.26 -5.67 -2.75
CA ILE A 118 -0.07 -5.02 -1.47
C ILE A 118 -1.39 -4.48 -0.92
N LEU A 119 -1.63 -4.71 0.37
CA LEU A 119 -2.64 -3.99 1.13
C LEU A 119 -2.02 -2.71 1.63
N ASP A 120 -2.53 -1.57 1.14
CA ASP A 120 -2.16 -0.26 1.66
C ASP A 120 -2.54 -0.12 3.14
N ASP A 121 -2.00 0.85 3.83
CA ASP A 121 -2.10 1.03 5.29
C ASP A 121 -3.53 1.26 5.83
N PHE A 122 -4.53 1.26 4.97
CA PHE A 122 -5.96 1.32 5.35
C PHE A 122 -6.61 -0.05 5.63
N PHE A 123 -5.81 -1.12 5.76
CA PHE A 123 -6.31 -2.40 6.27
C PHE A 123 -6.32 -2.41 7.80
N PHE A 124 -7.17 -1.56 8.37
CA PHE A 124 -7.37 -1.41 9.81
C PHE A 124 -8.85 -1.15 10.14
N THR A 125 -9.21 -1.08 11.41
CA THR A 125 -10.54 -0.67 11.85
C THR A 125 -10.52 0.36 12.98
N SER A 126 -11.30 1.42 12.80
CA SER A 126 -11.67 2.36 13.85
C SER A 126 -13.17 2.34 14.13
N CYS A 127 -13.91 1.44 13.49
CA CYS A 127 -15.36 1.32 13.58
C CYS A 127 -15.83 1.19 15.05
N LYS A 128 -16.92 1.87 15.37
CA LYS A 128 -17.62 1.84 16.67
C LYS A 128 -19.12 1.74 16.47
N SER A 129 -19.58 1.08 15.39
CA SER A 129 -20.99 0.83 15.15
C SER A 129 -21.58 -0.09 16.24
N ASP A 130 -22.88 -0.11 16.35
CA ASP A 130 -23.60 -0.97 17.31
C ASP A 130 -23.25 -2.47 17.13
N ILE A 131 -22.99 -2.88 15.87
CA ILE A 131 -22.53 -4.25 15.57
C ILE A 131 -21.20 -4.52 16.22
N GLU A 132 -20.22 -3.61 16.10
CA GLU A 132 -18.90 -3.72 16.70
C GLU A 132 -18.94 -3.66 18.23
N ILE A 133 -19.72 -2.72 18.80
CA ILE A 133 -19.90 -2.60 20.24
C ILE A 133 -20.47 -3.92 20.81
N LYS A 134 -21.46 -4.47 20.16
CA LYS A 134 -22.06 -5.75 20.56
C LYS A 134 -21.09 -6.93 20.41
N ALA A 135 -20.36 -6.99 19.30
CA ALA A 135 -19.40 -8.06 19.03
C ALA A 135 -18.19 -8.00 19.98
N LYS A 136 -17.72 -6.79 20.30
CA LYS A 136 -16.64 -6.58 21.30
C LYS A 136 -17.02 -7.10 22.68
N GLY A 137 -18.25 -6.90 23.11
CA GLY A 137 -18.71 -7.28 24.45
C GLY A 137 -17.85 -6.62 25.54
N MET A 138 -17.35 -7.44 26.47
CA MET A 138 -16.52 -6.99 27.60
C MET A 138 -15.03 -6.88 27.29
N GLN A 139 -14.59 -7.24 26.07
CA GLN A 139 -13.17 -7.12 25.68
C GLN A 139 -12.74 -5.65 25.61
N SER A 140 -11.44 -5.38 25.75
CA SER A 140 -10.88 -4.08 25.37
C SER A 140 -11.02 -3.85 23.87
N TRP A 141 -11.02 -2.59 23.41
CA TRP A 141 -11.00 -2.30 21.98
C TRP A 141 -9.75 -2.85 21.31
N THR A 142 -8.62 -2.80 21.99
CA THR A 142 -7.35 -3.33 21.48
C THR A 142 -7.44 -4.84 21.25
N ASP A 143 -7.79 -5.63 22.24
CA ASP A 143 -7.85 -7.09 22.11
C ASP A 143 -8.86 -7.53 21.05
N TYR A 144 -10.02 -6.87 21.04
CA TYR A 144 -11.05 -7.14 20.06
C TYR A 144 -10.58 -6.84 18.62
N ARG A 145 -9.96 -5.68 18.40
CA ARG A 145 -9.51 -5.26 17.07
C ARG A 145 -8.33 -6.05 16.56
N LEU A 146 -7.36 -6.38 17.40
CA LEU A 146 -6.24 -7.25 17.03
C LEU A 146 -6.74 -8.61 16.54
N LYS A 147 -7.66 -9.23 17.29
CA LYS A 147 -8.28 -10.50 16.90
C LYS A 147 -9.09 -10.36 15.61
N LEU A 148 -9.95 -9.35 15.53
CA LEU A 148 -10.81 -9.11 14.35
C LEU A 148 -10.01 -8.93 13.08
N MET A 149 -8.95 -8.10 13.10
CA MET A 149 -8.15 -7.81 11.91
C MET A 149 -7.24 -8.98 11.52
N THR A 150 -6.72 -9.75 12.48
CA THR A 150 -6.02 -11.01 12.18
C THR A 150 -6.94 -12.02 11.47
N GLU A 151 -8.16 -12.17 11.98
CA GLU A 151 -9.18 -13.03 11.37
C GLU A 151 -9.59 -12.52 9.98
N ALA A 152 -9.83 -11.20 9.83
CA ALA A 152 -10.16 -10.60 8.56
C ALA A 152 -9.05 -10.81 7.52
N GLY A 153 -7.78 -10.62 7.90
CA GLY A 153 -6.65 -10.87 7.01
C GLY A 153 -6.61 -12.31 6.52
N ARG A 154 -6.76 -13.27 7.44
CA ARG A 154 -6.76 -14.69 7.10
C ARG A 154 -7.98 -15.11 6.26
N ASP A 155 -9.18 -14.75 6.70
CA ASP A 155 -10.43 -15.34 6.19
C ASP A 155 -11.07 -14.52 5.06
N LEU A 156 -10.86 -13.20 5.00
CA LEU A 156 -11.44 -12.33 3.99
C LEU A 156 -10.45 -11.91 2.90
N VAL A 157 -9.14 -12.02 3.15
CA VAL A 157 -8.12 -11.62 2.17
C VAL A 157 -7.33 -12.84 1.70
N LEU A 158 -6.54 -13.46 2.55
CA LEU A 158 -5.61 -14.52 2.16
C LEU A 158 -6.30 -15.75 1.60
N LYS A 159 -7.26 -16.33 2.30
CA LYS A 159 -7.97 -17.53 1.85
C LYS A 159 -8.70 -17.32 0.52
N PRO A 160 -9.50 -16.24 0.34
CA PRO A 160 -10.16 -15.98 -0.93
C PRO A 160 -9.19 -15.71 -2.06
N ALA A 161 -8.16 -14.88 -1.84
CA ALA A 161 -7.14 -14.59 -2.83
C ALA A 161 -6.43 -15.86 -3.31
N LYS A 162 -5.95 -16.68 -2.37
CA LYS A 162 -5.26 -17.94 -2.69
C LYS A 162 -6.18 -19.03 -3.28
N LYS A 163 -7.48 -18.92 -3.08
CA LYS A 163 -8.47 -19.77 -3.77
C LYS A 163 -8.57 -19.42 -5.25
N VAL A 164 -8.47 -18.13 -5.60
CA VAL A 164 -8.49 -17.64 -6.99
C VAL A 164 -7.15 -17.88 -7.67
N ASN A 165 -6.06 -17.51 -7.01
CA ASN A 165 -4.70 -17.68 -7.48
C ASN A 165 -3.83 -18.32 -6.37
N PRO A 166 -3.60 -19.64 -6.40
CA PRO A 166 -2.83 -20.33 -5.35
C PRO A 166 -1.38 -19.84 -5.17
N GLN A 167 -0.81 -19.17 -6.18
CA GLN A 167 0.56 -18.66 -6.14
C GLN A 167 0.64 -17.20 -5.70
N VAL A 168 -0.50 -16.51 -5.52
CA VAL A 168 -0.51 -15.10 -5.19
C VAL A 168 0.20 -14.82 -3.87
N LYS A 169 1.05 -13.80 -3.89
CA LYS A 169 1.68 -13.24 -2.71
C LYS A 169 0.88 -12.04 -2.24
N VAL A 170 0.46 -12.06 -0.99
CA VAL A 170 -0.27 -10.96 -0.36
C VAL A 170 0.63 -10.29 0.67
N ILE A 171 0.89 -9.01 0.46
CA ILE A 171 1.78 -8.21 1.27
C ILE A 171 0.94 -7.24 2.11
N ILE A 172 1.27 -7.11 3.40
CA ILE A 172 0.68 -6.09 4.25
C ILE A 172 1.64 -4.92 4.43
N LYS A 173 1.14 -3.69 4.22
CA LYS A 173 1.87 -2.47 4.56
C LYS A 173 1.52 -2.05 5.99
N TYR A 174 2.54 -1.86 6.81
CA TYR A 174 2.41 -1.20 8.11
C TYR A 174 2.73 0.27 7.95
N PRO A 175 1.83 1.18 8.39
CA PRO A 175 2.07 2.62 8.30
C PRO A 175 3.16 3.08 9.26
N ASN A 176 3.51 4.37 9.17
CA ASN A 176 4.46 5.00 10.08
C ASN A 176 3.85 5.41 11.45
N TRP A 177 2.56 5.20 11.66
CA TRP A 177 1.83 5.55 12.90
C TRP A 177 1.90 4.44 13.95
N TYR A 178 3.10 4.05 14.29
CA TYR A 178 3.38 2.88 15.15
C TYR A 178 2.71 2.94 16.54
N ASP A 179 2.47 4.13 17.06
CA ASP A 179 1.77 4.38 18.32
C ASP A 179 0.26 4.04 18.28
N HIS A 180 -0.32 3.92 17.08
CA HIS A 180 -1.72 3.55 16.89
C HIS A 180 -1.94 2.09 16.49
N PHE A 181 -0.91 1.33 16.22
CA PHE A 181 -1.01 -0.03 15.65
C PHE A 181 -2.01 -0.91 16.39
N GLN A 182 -1.83 -1.09 17.68
CA GLN A 182 -2.68 -1.98 18.46
C GLN A 182 -4.14 -1.50 18.54
N GLY A 183 -4.34 -0.20 18.71
CA GLY A 183 -5.66 0.42 18.76
C GLY A 183 -6.45 0.34 17.47
N LEU A 184 -5.77 0.15 16.33
CA LEU A 184 -6.35 0.02 14.99
C LEU A 184 -6.41 -1.42 14.49
N GLY A 185 -5.85 -2.37 15.24
CA GLY A 185 -5.89 -3.80 14.89
C GLY A 185 -4.69 -4.30 14.07
N PHE A 186 -3.61 -3.52 13.98
CA PHE A 186 -2.35 -4.01 13.44
C PHE A 186 -1.68 -4.94 14.45
N ASN A 187 -1.83 -6.24 14.25
CA ASN A 187 -1.29 -7.27 15.11
C ASN A 187 0.17 -7.56 14.74
N LEU A 188 1.11 -7.04 15.52
CA LEU A 188 2.54 -7.20 15.25
C LEU A 188 3.07 -8.60 15.61
N GLU A 189 2.34 -9.35 16.41
CA GLU A 189 2.71 -10.72 16.79
C GLU A 189 2.34 -11.71 15.68
N GLU A 190 1.11 -11.66 15.19
CA GLU A 190 0.59 -12.60 14.20
C GLU A 190 0.65 -12.06 12.76
N GLY A 191 0.40 -10.78 12.55
CA GLY A 191 0.28 -10.19 11.21
C GLY A 191 1.51 -10.40 10.32
N PRO A 192 2.75 -10.08 10.77
CA PRO A 192 3.94 -10.31 9.97
C PRO A 192 4.19 -11.78 9.62
N GLN A 193 3.64 -12.72 10.39
CA GLN A 193 3.74 -14.15 10.13
C GLN A 193 2.62 -14.67 9.23
N LEU A 194 1.48 -13.97 9.20
CA LEU A 194 0.30 -14.37 8.46
C LEU A 194 0.43 -14.09 6.96
N PHE A 195 0.93 -12.90 6.60
CA PHE A 195 1.06 -12.46 5.22
C PHE A 195 2.35 -12.98 4.56
N ASP A 196 2.39 -12.99 3.22
CA ASP A 196 3.55 -13.47 2.46
C ASP A 196 4.72 -12.48 2.44
N GLY A 197 4.47 -11.22 2.82
CA GLY A 197 5.48 -10.17 2.96
C GLY A 197 4.97 -9.00 3.78
N VAL A 198 5.91 -8.15 4.17
CA VAL A 198 5.67 -6.91 4.91
C VAL A 198 6.27 -5.74 4.14
N TRP A 199 5.58 -4.62 4.12
CA TRP A 199 6.08 -3.33 3.67
C TRP A 199 5.89 -2.29 4.77
N THR A 200 6.71 -1.25 4.74
CA THR A 200 6.68 -0.22 5.78
C THR A 200 6.51 1.17 5.19
N GLY A 201 5.60 1.94 5.77
CA GLY A 201 5.52 3.38 5.52
C GLY A 201 6.74 4.08 6.12
N THR A 202 7.48 4.77 5.27
CA THR A 202 8.71 5.49 5.67
C THR A 202 8.58 7.00 5.47
N GLU A 203 7.38 7.46 5.26
CA GLU A 203 7.03 8.87 5.08
C GLU A 203 7.31 9.66 6.35
N THR A 204 8.03 10.76 6.26
CA THR A 204 8.29 11.67 7.40
C THR A 204 7.53 12.97 7.32
N ARG A 205 6.83 13.20 6.24
CA ARG A 205 5.87 14.28 6.01
C ARG A 205 6.46 15.69 6.05
N ASP A 206 5.60 16.67 5.76
CA ASP A 206 5.87 18.09 5.80
C ASP A 206 6.20 18.53 7.23
N PRO A 207 7.36 19.17 7.50
CA PRO A 207 7.76 19.62 8.83
C PRO A 207 6.79 20.64 9.47
N ALA A 208 6.04 21.37 8.65
CA ALA A 208 5.03 22.33 9.13
C ALA A 208 3.64 21.70 9.29
N GLY A 209 3.45 20.48 8.87
CA GLY A 209 2.17 19.77 8.91
C GLY A 209 1.91 19.03 10.21
N ASN A 210 0.64 18.71 10.45
CA ASN A 210 0.21 17.96 11.64
C ASN A 210 0.68 16.50 11.64
N GLN A 211 1.14 15.98 10.52
CA GLN A 211 1.64 14.61 10.38
C GLN A 211 3.17 14.55 10.29
N HIS A 212 3.84 15.61 10.70
CA HIS A 212 5.30 15.62 10.77
C HIS A 212 5.81 14.55 11.72
N LEU A 213 6.77 13.78 11.26
CA LEU A 213 7.42 12.72 12.02
C LEU A 213 8.93 12.96 12.10
N GLN A 214 9.57 12.32 13.07
CA GLN A 214 11.02 12.41 13.26
C GLN A 214 11.76 11.87 12.03
N ASN A 215 12.86 12.52 11.67
CA ASN A 215 13.63 12.19 10.48
C ASN A 215 14.07 10.71 10.44
N TYR A 216 14.61 10.20 11.54
CA TYR A 216 15.08 8.82 11.63
C TYR A 216 13.99 7.75 11.67
N LEU A 217 12.71 8.13 11.63
CA LEU A 217 11.62 7.17 11.63
C LEU A 217 11.69 6.23 10.43
N SER A 218 12.01 6.75 9.25
CA SER A 218 12.17 5.95 8.02
C SER A 218 13.16 4.80 8.19
N TYR A 219 14.30 5.08 8.82
CA TYR A 219 15.30 4.08 9.14
C TYR A 219 14.80 3.10 10.21
N ASN A 220 14.27 3.62 11.31
CA ASN A 220 13.89 2.83 12.47
C ASN A 220 12.78 1.82 12.15
N ILE A 221 11.75 2.24 11.41
CA ILE A 221 10.59 1.37 11.14
C ILE A 221 10.97 0.20 10.22
N ILE A 222 11.82 0.42 9.22
CA ILE A 222 12.34 -0.68 8.39
C ILE A 222 13.13 -1.67 9.25
N ARG A 223 14.07 -1.17 10.06
CA ARG A 223 14.89 -2.03 10.91
C ARG A 223 14.07 -2.78 11.96
N TYR A 224 13.00 -2.15 12.46
CA TYR A 224 12.07 -2.81 13.38
C TYR A 224 11.42 -4.04 12.73
N PHE A 225 10.84 -3.89 11.53
CA PHE A 225 10.17 -4.99 10.83
C PHE A 225 11.14 -6.03 10.29
N ASP A 226 12.36 -5.65 9.92
CA ASP A 226 13.43 -6.58 9.57
C ASP A 226 13.81 -7.49 10.76
N ASN A 227 13.82 -6.93 11.97
CA ASN A 227 14.09 -7.72 13.18
C ASN A 227 12.89 -8.59 13.59
N LEU A 228 11.67 -8.12 13.32
CA LEU A 228 10.45 -8.84 13.67
C LEU A 228 10.28 -10.11 12.83
N ARG A 229 10.59 -10.01 11.53
CA ARG A 229 10.59 -11.14 10.59
C ARG A 229 11.72 -10.97 9.56
N PRO A 230 12.91 -11.48 9.83
CA PRO A 230 14.08 -11.28 8.97
C PRO A 230 13.85 -11.75 7.52
N GLY A 231 14.17 -10.89 6.55
CA GLY A 231 14.06 -11.19 5.12
C GLY A 231 12.64 -11.10 4.53
N TYR A 232 11.65 -10.66 5.29
CA TYR A 232 10.27 -10.51 4.82
C TYR A 232 9.83 -9.06 4.63
N ASN A 233 10.62 -8.07 5.04
CA ASN A 233 10.34 -6.68 4.73
C ASN A 233 10.76 -6.39 3.28
N GLY A 234 9.77 -6.22 2.40
CA GLY A 234 9.98 -6.01 0.96
C GLY A 234 10.48 -4.60 0.63
N GLY A 235 10.28 -3.63 1.51
CA GLY A 235 10.76 -2.28 1.26
C GLY A 235 10.08 -1.17 2.03
N GLY A 236 10.40 0.04 1.60
CA GLY A 236 9.90 1.29 2.13
C GLY A 236 9.00 2.03 1.16
N TRP A 237 8.14 2.84 1.71
CA TRP A 237 7.16 3.63 0.98
C TRP A 237 7.35 5.10 1.31
N VAL A 238 7.64 5.92 0.32
CA VAL A 238 7.87 7.36 0.47
C VAL A 238 6.84 8.16 -0.30
N ASP A 239 6.47 9.33 0.21
CA ASP A 239 5.58 10.25 -0.47
C ASP A 239 5.97 11.73 -0.25
N VAL A 240 5.33 12.59 -1.01
CA VAL A 240 5.46 14.06 -0.91
C VAL A 240 4.40 14.68 0.00
N GLY A 241 3.74 13.88 0.84
CA GLY A 241 2.58 14.29 1.65
C GLY A 241 2.79 15.63 2.39
N GLY A 242 1.90 16.58 2.11
CA GLY A 242 1.92 17.94 2.62
C GLY A 242 2.23 18.97 1.54
N LEU A 243 1.85 20.23 1.84
CA LEU A 243 1.98 21.36 0.89
C LEU A 243 3.38 21.99 0.89
N ASN A 244 4.18 21.75 1.95
CA ASN A 244 5.48 22.37 2.15
C ASN A 244 6.61 21.33 2.22
N MET A 245 6.45 20.21 1.57
CA MET A 245 7.51 19.21 1.45
C MET A 245 8.61 19.75 0.54
N GLY A 246 9.73 20.15 1.13
CA GLY A 246 10.91 20.57 0.38
C GLY A 246 11.68 19.37 -0.21
N MET A 247 12.47 19.62 -1.24
CA MET A 247 13.30 18.60 -1.90
C MET A 247 14.30 17.95 -0.94
N ASP A 248 14.86 18.74 -0.03
CA ASP A 248 15.78 18.25 1.02
C ASP A 248 15.11 17.24 1.94
N ARG A 249 13.88 17.51 2.34
CA ARG A 249 13.10 16.61 3.19
C ARG A 249 12.68 15.34 2.45
N TYR A 250 12.28 15.47 1.18
CA TYR A 250 11.98 14.32 0.34
C TYR A 250 13.22 13.45 0.10
N ALA A 251 14.36 14.07 -0.20
CA ALA A 251 15.62 13.37 -0.38
C ALA A 251 16.08 12.68 0.92
N GLU A 252 15.83 13.28 2.08
CA GLU A 252 16.20 12.70 3.38
C GLU A 252 15.42 11.42 3.67
N GLN A 253 14.09 11.39 3.46
CA GLN A 253 13.31 10.16 3.67
C GLN A 253 13.74 9.04 2.71
N LEU A 254 14.03 9.36 1.44
CA LEU A 254 14.61 8.42 0.47
C LEU A 254 15.94 7.88 0.97
N HIS A 255 16.85 8.78 1.37
CA HIS A 255 18.16 8.42 1.86
C HIS A 255 18.12 7.51 3.09
N LEU A 256 17.29 7.82 4.07
CA LEU A 256 17.14 7.02 5.29
C LEU A 256 16.49 5.65 5.02
N THR A 257 15.55 5.58 4.06
CA THR A 257 14.95 4.33 3.60
C THR A 257 16.00 3.43 2.93
N MET A 258 16.83 4.00 2.06
CA MET A 258 17.95 3.27 1.42
C MET A 258 19.01 2.85 2.43
N LEU A 259 19.36 3.73 3.37
CA LEU A 259 20.34 3.45 4.42
C LEU A 259 19.91 2.29 5.33
N ALA A 260 18.62 2.13 5.53
CA ALA A 260 18.03 0.98 6.22
C ALA A 260 18.08 -0.32 5.40
N LYS A 261 18.61 -0.26 4.15
CA LYS A 261 18.74 -1.38 3.21
C LYS A 261 17.38 -1.93 2.72
N ALA A 262 16.42 -1.05 2.49
CA ALA A 262 15.17 -1.43 1.84
C ALA A 262 15.48 -2.03 0.44
N PRO A 263 15.06 -3.27 0.14
CA PRO A 263 15.35 -3.89 -1.15
C PRO A 263 14.56 -3.27 -2.30
N GLU A 264 13.43 -2.62 -2.00
CA GLU A 264 12.60 -1.90 -2.96
C GLU A 264 12.07 -0.62 -2.31
N ILE A 265 11.92 0.44 -3.09
CA ILE A 265 11.36 1.72 -2.65
C ILE A 265 10.16 2.03 -3.53
N ILE A 266 8.98 2.17 -2.92
CA ILE A 266 7.78 2.64 -3.60
C ILE A 266 7.67 4.15 -3.48
N LEU A 267 7.53 4.80 -4.63
CA LEU A 267 7.19 6.21 -4.74
C LEU A 267 5.66 6.34 -4.79
N PHE A 268 5.08 6.92 -3.79
CA PHE A 268 3.67 7.26 -3.75
C PHE A 268 3.52 8.75 -4.10
N ALA A 269 2.85 9.10 -5.15
CA ALA A 269 2.14 8.25 -6.08
C ALA A 269 2.32 8.76 -7.51
N TYR A 270 1.91 7.98 -8.49
CA TYR A 270 2.02 8.28 -9.92
C TYR A 270 1.59 9.71 -10.27
N HIS A 271 0.42 10.17 -9.79
CA HIS A 271 -0.08 11.52 -10.05
C HIS A 271 0.81 12.62 -9.47
N GLN A 272 1.49 12.36 -8.35
CA GLN A 272 2.40 13.33 -7.71
C GLN A 272 3.69 13.51 -8.49
N LEU A 273 4.12 12.46 -9.22
CA LEU A 273 5.29 12.54 -10.10
C LEU A 273 5.01 13.33 -11.39
N LEU A 274 3.73 13.54 -11.73
CA LEU A 274 3.31 14.38 -12.86
C LEU A 274 3.13 15.84 -12.45
N ASP A 275 2.82 16.09 -11.20
CA ASP A 275 2.52 17.42 -10.66
C ASP A 275 3.76 17.93 -9.92
N VAL A 276 4.69 18.51 -10.67
CA VAL A 276 5.99 19.00 -10.15
C VAL A 276 5.75 20.22 -9.24
N LYS A 277 5.30 19.95 -8.01
CA LYS A 277 5.13 20.94 -6.94
C LYS A 277 6.19 20.84 -5.84
N LEU A 278 7.27 20.12 -6.09
CA LEU A 278 8.45 20.17 -5.23
C LEU A 278 9.21 21.45 -5.55
N SER A 279 8.94 22.50 -4.79
CA SER A 279 9.65 23.79 -4.91
C SER A 279 10.87 23.83 -4.01
#